data_08b98c35bab2945b980d106fbd3ae64d
#
_entry.id   08b98c35bab2945b980d106fbd3ae64d
#
_cell.length_a   1.000
_cell.length_b   1.000
_cell.length_c   1.000
_cell.angle_alpha   90.00
_cell.angle_beta   90.00
_cell.angle_gamma   90.00
#
_symmetry.space_group_name_H-M   'P 1'
#
loop_
_entity.id
_entity.type
_entity.pdbx_description
1 polymer ?
#
loop_
_entity_poly.entity_id
_entity_poly.type
_entity_poly.pdbx_seq_one_letter_code
_entity_poly.pdbx_strand_id
1 'polypeptide(L)'
;MVSAITFGQKKEIKSAQKAIKSGEFTEAIATLNGVEGLIPNADSNLQELYYLVKAEAYLGGAGNDYEKMNIAADAYEKVLSLNKKSKYAAEANLGLQEMINILLMSAQLDQTSKEYLKGSKKIYRGYRLSKKDTIYLYYAASLAKDGQDYNAAINYYEELIDLGYTGIKEEFYATKKGTKEETKFGTEEERNIALKKGEYIIPRSKFTKSKKGTILKNMTFIYINEGDIEKATLLMKKAREESPDDINLMYAEAEMYYKSGDMLNYKSVINEVIINDPNNPDLYYNLGVASAKNDEKEEALIYYTKALELNPDYTEALINKAQLILDNESAIVIEMNSLGTSNADYDKYDLLKKKKNDLYLEALPYLESASKLRPESMDIIKTLKGIYGMLGMDEKENAMKTIIENNGGE
;
A
#
# COMPACT_ATOMS: atom_id res chain seq x y z
N MET A 1 -3.93 61.33 -16.97
CA MET A 1 -3.03 60.35 -16.26
C MET A 1 -3.41 58.87 -16.50
N VAL A 2 -4.69 58.52 -16.54
CA VAL A 2 -5.13 57.11 -16.73
C VAL A 2 -4.64 56.52 -18.06
N SER A 3 -4.63 57.25 -19.20
CA SER A 3 -4.24 56.73 -20.51
C SER A 3 -2.73 56.42 -20.63
N ALA A 4 -1.86 57.15 -19.94
CA ALA A 4 -0.42 56.91 -19.98
C ALA A 4 0.01 55.67 -19.17
N ILE A 5 -0.65 55.42 -18.08
CA ILE A 5 -0.42 54.25 -17.22
C ILE A 5 -0.85 52.97 -17.94
N THR A 6 -2.03 52.95 -18.56
CA THR A 6 -2.55 51.83 -19.34
C THR A 6 -1.69 51.50 -20.55
N PHE A 7 -1.05 52.50 -21.16
CA PHE A 7 -0.16 52.30 -22.32
C PHE A 7 1.15 51.61 -21.89
N GLY A 8 1.69 51.97 -20.72
CA GLY A 8 2.87 51.32 -20.16
C GLY A 8 2.63 49.85 -19.86
N GLN A 9 1.55 49.51 -19.15
CA GLN A 9 1.18 48.11 -18.80
C GLN A 9 1.05 47.25 -20.05
N LYS A 10 0.36 47.72 -21.08
CA LYS A 10 0.17 46.98 -22.34
C LYS A 10 1.49 46.70 -23.06
N LYS A 11 2.46 47.62 -22.97
CA LYS A 11 3.80 47.48 -23.55
C LYS A 11 4.57 46.35 -22.82
N GLU A 12 4.55 46.36 -21.52
CA GLU A 12 5.24 45.34 -20.71
C GLU A 12 4.63 43.95 -20.92
N ILE A 13 3.30 43.82 -20.96
CA ILE A 13 2.63 42.52 -21.25
C ILE A 13 3.03 42.00 -22.63
N LYS A 14 3.12 42.90 -23.66
CA LYS A 14 3.60 42.50 -25.00
C LYS A 14 5.08 42.10 -25.00
N SER A 15 5.92 42.75 -24.17
CA SER A 15 7.32 42.35 -23.98
C SER A 15 7.40 40.92 -23.38
N ALA A 16 6.63 40.66 -22.37
CA ALA A 16 6.54 39.30 -21.77
C ALA A 16 6.06 38.26 -22.79
N GLN A 17 5.05 38.56 -23.61
CA GLN A 17 4.61 37.67 -24.70
C GLN A 17 5.74 37.36 -25.68
N LYS A 18 6.59 38.35 -26.00
CA LYS A 18 7.73 38.14 -26.87
C LYS A 18 8.79 37.24 -26.24
N ALA A 19 9.10 37.48 -24.95
CA ALA A 19 10.02 36.64 -24.19
C ALA A 19 9.52 35.18 -24.10
N ILE A 20 8.22 34.95 -23.87
CA ILE A 20 7.62 33.60 -23.89
C ILE A 20 7.87 32.91 -25.24
N LYS A 21 7.64 33.59 -26.35
CA LYS A 21 7.86 33.05 -27.69
C LYS A 21 9.32 32.68 -27.98
N SER A 22 10.26 33.36 -27.30
CA SER A 22 11.69 33.07 -27.37
C SER A 22 12.15 32.03 -26.34
N GLY A 23 11.24 31.50 -25.50
CA GLY A 23 11.57 30.55 -24.39
C GLY A 23 12.21 31.21 -23.17
N GLU A 24 12.21 32.53 -23.09
CA GLU A 24 12.83 33.33 -22.00
C GLU A 24 11.82 33.54 -20.86
N PHE A 25 11.33 32.44 -20.27
CA PHE A 25 10.24 32.47 -19.29
C PHE A 25 10.59 33.27 -18.04
N THR A 26 11.85 33.24 -17.57
CA THR A 26 12.29 33.97 -16.38
C THR A 26 12.18 35.50 -16.62
N GLU A 27 12.56 35.97 -17.80
CA GLU A 27 12.43 37.38 -18.18
C GLU A 27 10.95 37.79 -18.30
N ALA A 28 10.13 36.92 -18.92
CA ALA A 28 8.69 37.15 -19.01
C ALA A 28 8.05 37.29 -17.60
N ILE A 29 8.36 36.41 -16.68
CA ILE A 29 7.86 36.44 -15.28
C ILE A 29 8.32 37.74 -14.59
N ALA A 30 9.59 38.13 -14.71
CA ALA A 30 10.11 39.34 -14.10
C ALA A 30 9.41 40.60 -14.62
N THR A 31 9.19 40.65 -15.94
CA THR A 31 8.47 41.76 -16.61
C THR A 31 7.03 41.88 -16.12
N LEU A 32 6.31 40.73 -15.99
CA LEU A 32 4.93 40.73 -15.52
C LEU A 32 4.81 41.12 -14.05
N ASN A 33 5.72 40.63 -13.20
CA ASN A 33 5.75 41.02 -11.78
C ASN A 33 5.95 42.53 -11.58
N GLY A 34 6.69 43.19 -12.47
CA GLY A 34 6.88 44.65 -12.45
C GLY A 34 5.61 45.47 -12.63
N VAL A 35 4.58 44.90 -13.23
CA VAL A 35 3.29 45.59 -13.48
C VAL A 35 2.11 45.02 -12.71
N GLU A 36 2.30 43.96 -11.93
CA GLU A 36 1.24 43.22 -11.22
C GLU A 36 0.38 44.13 -10.35
N GLY A 37 0.99 44.99 -9.56
CA GLY A 37 0.28 45.92 -8.66
C GLY A 37 -0.63 46.94 -9.38
N LEU A 38 -0.46 47.12 -10.68
CA LEU A 38 -1.25 48.07 -11.49
C LEU A 38 -2.46 47.37 -12.17
N ILE A 39 -2.44 46.06 -12.28
CA ILE A 39 -3.43 45.26 -13.00
C ILE A 39 -4.86 45.34 -12.41
N PRO A 40 -5.07 45.35 -11.10
CA PRO A 40 -6.43 45.46 -10.55
C PRO A 40 -7.21 46.71 -10.99
N ASN A 41 -6.49 47.79 -11.36
CA ASN A 41 -7.07 49.04 -11.82
C ASN A 41 -7.17 49.14 -13.34
N ALA A 42 -6.77 48.12 -14.08
CA ALA A 42 -6.85 48.10 -15.55
C ALA A 42 -8.25 47.71 -16.03
N ASP A 43 -8.55 47.97 -17.31
CA ASP A 43 -9.78 47.44 -17.90
C ASP A 43 -9.79 45.92 -17.98
N SER A 44 -10.99 45.33 -18.07
CA SER A 44 -11.17 43.87 -18.06
C SER A 44 -10.35 43.14 -19.11
N ASN A 45 -10.27 43.70 -20.34
CA ASN A 45 -9.50 43.08 -21.44
C ASN A 45 -8.01 43.02 -21.12
N LEU A 46 -7.48 44.07 -20.50
CA LEU A 46 -6.06 44.10 -20.12
C LEU A 46 -5.78 43.19 -18.94
N GLN A 47 -6.70 43.11 -17.98
CA GLN A 47 -6.61 42.13 -16.87
C GLN A 47 -6.59 40.69 -17.42
N GLU A 48 -7.53 40.34 -18.30
CA GLU A 48 -7.60 39.02 -18.91
C GLU A 48 -6.32 38.68 -19.69
N LEU A 49 -5.83 39.61 -20.49
CA LEU A 49 -4.57 39.43 -21.24
C LEU A 49 -3.38 39.23 -20.27
N TYR A 50 -3.29 40.03 -19.22
CA TYR A 50 -2.22 39.89 -18.21
C TYR A 50 -2.22 38.50 -17.58
N TYR A 51 -3.38 38.05 -17.08
CA TYR A 51 -3.45 36.76 -16.41
C TYR A 51 -3.21 35.61 -17.39
N LEU A 52 -3.64 35.70 -18.63
CA LEU A 52 -3.32 34.70 -19.66
C LEU A 52 -1.82 34.60 -19.87
N VAL A 53 -1.16 35.74 -20.12
CA VAL A 53 0.31 35.77 -20.34
C VAL A 53 1.08 35.35 -19.09
N LYS A 54 0.59 35.72 -17.92
CA LYS A 54 1.16 35.22 -16.63
C LYS A 54 1.09 33.71 -16.57
N ALA A 55 -0.05 33.11 -16.88
CA ALA A 55 -0.22 31.67 -16.87
C ALA A 55 0.74 30.97 -17.85
N GLU A 56 0.85 31.47 -19.08
CA GLU A 56 1.77 30.93 -20.09
C GLU A 56 3.24 31.05 -19.69
N ALA A 57 3.65 32.18 -19.12
CA ALA A 57 5.02 32.40 -18.64
C ALA A 57 5.39 31.42 -17.49
N TYR A 58 4.51 31.29 -16.49
CA TYR A 58 4.74 30.41 -15.37
C TYR A 58 4.66 28.93 -15.77
N LEU A 59 3.74 28.54 -16.67
CA LEU A 59 3.64 27.17 -17.17
C LEU A 59 4.89 26.78 -17.98
N GLY A 60 5.31 27.61 -18.93
CA GLY A 60 6.50 27.34 -19.74
C GLY A 60 7.79 27.28 -18.92
N GLY A 61 7.87 28.08 -17.85
CA GLY A 61 9.02 28.10 -16.93
C GLY A 61 8.91 27.13 -15.74
N ALA A 62 7.86 26.32 -15.67
CA ALA A 62 7.60 25.49 -14.48
C ALA A 62 8.54 24.28 -14.36
N GLY A 63 8.86 23.59 -15.47
CA GLY A 63 9.52 22.29 -15.37
C GLY A 63 8.76 21.36 -14.43
N ASN A 64 9.39 20.96 -13.30
CA ASN A 64 8.76 20.16 -12.25
C ASN A 64 8.39 20.98 -10.98
N ASP A 65 8.47 22.30 -11.07
CA ASP A 65 8.19 23.21 -9.94
C ASP A 65 6.67 23.36 -9.71
N TYR A 66 6.18 22.76 -8.63
CA TYR A 66 4.75 22.77 -8.28
C TYR A 66 4.21 24.18 -8.00
N GLU A 67 5.00 25.06 -7.38
CA GLU A 67 4.54 26.42 -7.07
C GLU A 67 4.32 27.22 -8.34
N LYS A 68 5.21 27.11 -9.32
CA LYS A 68 5.02 27.73 -10.64
C LYS A 68 3.81 27.17 -11.36
N MET A 69 3.59 25.85 -11.28
CA MET A 69 2.38 25.22 -11.84
C MET A 69 1.11 25.76 -11.19
N ASN A 70 1.09 25.95 -9.87
CA ASN A 70 -0.05 26.53 -9.16
C ASN A 70 -0.33 27.97 -9.60
N ILE A 71 0.71 28.81 -9.66
CA ILE A 71 0.57 30.19 -10.11
C ILE A 71 0.00 30.24 -11.53
N ALA A 72 0.45 29.36 -12.42
CA ALA A 72 -0.08 29.28 -13.79
C ALA A 72 -1.56 28.87 -13.80
N ALA A 73 -1.92 27.85 -13.02
CA ALA A 73 -3.30 27.37 -12.90
C ALA A 73 -4.24 28.47 -12.36
N ASP A 74 -3.82 29.14 -11.26
CA ASP A 74 -4.60 30.24 -10.67
C ASP A 74 -4.78 31.40 -11.65
N ALA A 75 -3.77 31.69 -12.46
CA ALA A 75 -3.84 32.74 -13.45
C ALA A 75 -4.83 32.38 -14.59
N TYR A 76 -4.84 31.12 -15.09
CA TYR A 76 -5.87 30.66 -16.02
C TYR A 76 -7.28 30.72 -15.44
N GLU A 77 -7.46 30.24 -14.19
CA GLU A 77 -8.76 30.31 -13.49
C GLU A 77 -9.21 31.78 -13.34
N LYS A 78 -8.25 32.70 -13.11
CA LYS A 78 -8.55 34.13 -13.01
C LYS A 78 -9.07 34.69 -14.33
N VAL A 79 -8.50 34.33 -15.48
CA VAL A 79 -9.05 34.71 -16.81
C VAL A 79 -10.50 34.29 -16.93
N LEU A 80 -10.82 33.04 -16.60
CA LEU A 80 -12.18 32.49 -16.69
C LEU A 80 -13.15 33.16 -15.71
N SER A 81 -12.67 33.59 -14.55
CA SER A 81 -13.48 34.29 -13.54
C SER A 81 -13.85 35.71 -13.98
N LEU A 82 -12.99 36.38 -14.76
CA LEU A 82 -13.24 37.72 -15.26
C LEU A 82 -14.30 37.73 -16.37
N ASN A 83 -14.17 36.86 -17.37
CA ASN A 83 -15.13 36.78 -18.46
C ASN A 83 -15.09 35.45 -19.21
N LYS A 84 -16.04 34.54 -18.89
CA LYS A 84 -16.13 33.22 -19.51
C LYS A 84 -16.38 33.18 -21.01
N LYS A 85 -16.76 34.28 -21.63
CA LYS A 85 -17.12 34.38 -23.06
C LYS A 85 -16.10 35.18 -23.87
N SER A 86 -15.01 35.60 -23.27
CA SER A 86 -13.96 36.35 -24.00
C SER A 86 -13.14 35.43 -24.89
N LYS A 87 -12.45 36.02 -25.82
CA LYS A 87 -11.48 35.30 -26.66
C LYS A 87 -10.37 34.65 -25.82
N TYR A 88 -9.97 35.31 -24.74
CA TYR A 88 -8.94 34.79 -23.79
C TYR A 88 -9.43 33.62 -22.98
N ALA A 89 -10.73 33.49 -22.74
CA ALA A 89 -11.32 32.37 -22.04
C ALA A 89 -11.15 31.04 -22.83
N ALA A 90 -11.22 31.07 -24.14
CA ALA A 90 -10.97 29.89 -24.97
C ALA A 90 -9.50 29.43 -24.84
N GLU A 91 -8.55 30.35 -24.90
CA GLU A 91 -7.11 30.09 -24.72
C GLU A 91 -6.81 29.59 -23.29
N ALA A 92 -7.41 30.21 -22.29
CA ALA A 92 -7.25 29.77 -20.89
C ALA A 92 -7.80 28.37 -20.65
N ASN A 93 -8.92 27.96 -21.23
CA ASN A 93 -9.44 26.60 -21.16
C ASN A 93 -8.48 25.57 -21.79
N LEU A 94 -7.89 25.90 -22.95
CA LEU A 94 -6.87 25.05 -23.57
C LEU A 94 -5.62 24.93 -22.67
N GLY A 95 -5.15 26.05 -22.11
CA GLY A 95 -4.03 26.08 -21.18
C GLY A 95 -4.30 25.25 -19.90
N LEU A 96 -5.53 25.28 -19.37
CA LEU A 96 -5.91 24.42 -18.23
C LEU A 96 -5.92 22.93 -18.58
N GLN A 97 -6.34 22.55 -19.79
CA GLN A 97 -6.26 21.15 -20.24
C GLN A 97 -4.81 20.67 -20.33
N GLU A 98 -3.95 21.49 -20.91
CA GLU A 98 -2.50 21.21 -20.97
C GLU A 98 -1.90 21.15 -19.58
N MET A 99 -2.25 22.08 -18.68
CA MET A 99 -1.82 22.11 -17.28
C MET A 99 -2.15 20.81 -16.55
N ILE A 100 -3.37 20.30 -16.71
CA ILE A 100 -3.78 19.02 -16.09
C ILE A 100 -2.85 17.90 -16.56
N ASN A 101 -2.57 17.80 -17.85
CA ASN A 101 -1.67 16.78 -18.38
C ASN A 101 -0.25 16.92 -17.81
N ILE A 102 0.28 18.14 -17.73
CA ILE A 102 1.60 18.40 -17.15
C ILE A 102 1.64 18.01 -15.67
N LEU A 103 0.62 18.37 -14.88
CA LEU A 103 0.50 17.99 -13.48
C LEU A 103 0.51 16.47 -13.31
N LEU A 104 -0.24 15.75 -14.13
CA LEU A 104 -0.32 14.28 -14.06
C LEU A 104 1.01 13.63 -14.45
N MET A 105 1.66 14.09 -15.53
CA MET A 105 2.97 13.57 -15.96
C MET A 105 4.04 13.86 -14.90
N SER A 106 4.06 15.07 -14.36
CA SER A 106 4.98 15.48 -13.30
C SER A 106 4.76 14.67 -12.02
N ALA A 107 3.50 14.39 -11.65
CA ALA A 107 3.17 13.54 -10.51
C ALA A 107 3.61 12.09 -10.71
N GLN A 108 3.56 11.57 -11.94
CA GLN A 108 4.05 10.23 -12.26
C GLN A 108 5.58 10.14 -12.07
N LEU A 109 6.32 11.19 -12.43
CA LEU A 109 7.76 11.26 -12.16
C LEU A 109 8.05 11.28 -10.65
N ASP A 110 7.29 12.07 -9.89
CA ASP A 110 7.40 12.10 -8.43
C ASP A 110 7.11 10.72 -7.80
N GLN A 111 6.07 10.02 -8.27
CA GLN A 111 5.75 8.67 -7.82
C GLN A 111 6.88 7.68 -8.11
N THR A 112 7.47 7.72 -9.31
CA THR A 112 8.60 6.87 -9.70
C THR A 112 9.82 7.14 -8.82
N SER A 113 10.03 8.39 -8.42
CA SER A 113 11.09 8.83 -7.51
C SER A 113 10.74 8.65 -6.02
N LYS A 114 9.58 8.04 -5.70
CA LYS A 114 9.03 7.86 -4.35
C LYS A 114 8.74 9.18 -3.60
N GLU A 115 8.62 10.28 -4.32
CA GLU A 115 8.24 11.59 -3.80
C GLU A 115 6.70 11.71 -3.72
N TYR A 116 6.08 10.76 -3.02
CA TYR A 116 4.63 10.54 -3.03
C TYR A 116 3.81 11.78 -2.66
N LEU A 117 4.26 12.58 -1.69
CA LEU A 117 3.56 13.79 -1.25
C LEU A 117 3.55 14.88 -2.32
N LYS A 118 4.65 15.01 -3.09
CA LYS A 118 4.70 15.94 -4.22
C LYS A 118 3.73 15.50 -5.31
N GLY A 119 3.76 14.20 -5.66
CA GLY A 119 2.84 13.62 -6.63
C GLY A 119 1.37 13.78 -6.22
N SER A 120 1.04 13.50 -4.96
CA SER A 120 -0.31 13.68 -4.40
C SER A 120 -0.84 15.10 -4.59
N LYS A 121 -0.05 16.13 -4.21
CA LYS A 121 -0.43 17.53 -4.35
C LYS A 121 -0.70 17.91 -5.80
N LYS A 122 0.13 17.45 -6.75
CA LYS A 122 -0.04 17.71 -8.17
C LYS A 122 -1.31 17.07 -8.73
N ILE A 123 -1.57 15.80 -8.41
CA ILE A 123 -2.79 15.11 -8.86
C ILE A 123 -4.03 15.75 -8.24
N TYR A 124 -3.99 16.10 -6.95
CA TYR A 124 -5.10 16.80 -6.31
C TYR A 124 -5.38 18.16 -6.97
N ARG A 125 -4.33 18.92 -7.35
CA ARG A 125 -4.51 20.14 -8.12
C ARG A 125 -5.17 19.86 -9.47
N GLY A 126 -4.77 18.81 -10.17
CA GLY A 126 -5.42 18.34 -11.40
C GLY A 126 -6.91 18.06 -11.21
N TYR A 127 -7.28 17.36 -10.12
CA TYR A 127 -8.68 17.14 -9.74
C TYR A 127 -9.42 18.47 -9.49
N ARG A 128 -8.80 19.41 -8.78
CA ARG A 128 -9.42 20.72 -8.50
C ARG A 128 -9.72 21.50 -9.80
N LEU A 129 -8.90 21.34 -10.82
CA LEU A 129 -9.11 21.95 -12.14
C LEU A 129 -10.15 21.19 -12.98
N SER A 130 -10.37 19.89 -12.72
CA SER A 130 -11.35 19.06 -13.43
C SER A 130 -12.11 18.15 -12.46
N LYS A 131 -13.00 18.73 -11.66
CA LYS A 131 -13.75 18.01 -10.62
C LYS A 131 -14.61 16.84 -11.13
N LYS A 132 -14.93 16.80 -12.43
CA LYS A 132 -15.63 15.66 -13.05
C LYS A 132 -14.77 14.40 -13.10
N ASP A 133 -13.44 14.55 -13.09
CA ASP A 133 -12.48 13.45 -13.21
C ASP A 133 -12.07 12.95 -11.83
N THR A 134 -13.04 12.41 -11.08
CA THR A 134 -12.88 11.92 -9.71
C THR A 134 -11.81 10.84 -9.54
N ILE A 135 -11.35 10.23 -10.65
CA ILE A 135 -10.22 9.29 -10.64
C ILE A 135 -8.92 9.96 -10.16
N TYR A 136 -8.73 11.25 -10.43
CA TYR A 136 -7.56 11.99 -9.94
C TYR A 136 -7.59 12.13 -8.42
N LEU A 137 -8.77 12.37 -7.83
CA LEU A 137 -8.91 12.40 -6.38
C LEU A 137 -8.54 11.04 -5.75
N TYR A 138 -8.94 9.92 -6.38
CA TYR A 138 -8.56 8.59 -5.94
C TYR A 138 -7.03 8.38 -5.97
N TYR A 139 -6.35 8.80 -7.03
CA TYR A 139 -4.90 8.68 -7.11
C TYR A 139 -4.20 9.63 -6.14
N ALA A 140 -4.70 10.85 -5.95
CA ALA A 140 -4.18 11.78 -4.94
C ALA A 140 -4.27 11.19 -3.53
N ALA A 141 -5.41 10.59 -3.17
CA ALA A 141 -5.61 9.91 -1.88
C ALA A 141 -4.62 8.74 -1.70
N SER A 142 -4.43 7.94 -2.76
CA SER A 142 -3.52 6.80 -2.72
C SER A 142 -2.07 7.23 -2.48
N LEU A 143 -1.60 8.25 -3.21
CA LEU A 143 -0.25 8.79 -3.03
C LEU A 143 -0.07 9.51 -1.70
N ALA A 144 -1.09 10.20 -1.17
CA ALA A 144 -1.04 10.78 0.16
C ALA A 144 -0.83 9.69 1.23
N LYS A 145 -1.58 8.58 1.13
CA LYS A 145 -1.44 7.41 2.01
C LYS A 145 -0.02 6.81 1.91
N ASP A 146 0.48 6.60 0.69
CA ASP A 146 1.81 6.01 0.47
C ASP A 146 2.94 6.94 0.95
N GLY A 147 2.71 8.25 0.93
CA GLY A 147 3.56 9.29 1.50
C GLY A 147 3.34 9.56 2.99
N GLN A 148 2.44 8.81 3.64
CA GLN A 148 2.09 8.93 5.07
C GLN A 148 1.45 10.28 5.47
N ASP A 149 0.91 11.05 4.53
CA ASP A 149 0.02 12.17 4.84
C ASP A 149 -1.41 11.63 5.02
N TYR A 150 -1.62 11.00 6.17
CA TYR A 150 -2.87 10.30 6.48
C TYR A 150 -4.06 11.27 6.56
N ASN A 151 -3.85 12.48 7.06
CA ASN A 151 -4.89 13.50 7.09
C ASN A 151 -5.39 13.87 5.69
N ALA A 152 -4.48 14.14 4.75
CA ALA A 152 -4.87 14.42 3.37
C ALA A 152 -5.52 13.19 2.72
N ALA A 153 -4.98 11.99 2.94
CA ALA A 153 -5.53 10.75 2.39
C ALA A 153 -6.98 10.51 2.85
N ILE A 154 -7.26 10.65 4.17
CA ILE A 154 -8.61 10.49 4.72
C ILE A 154 -9.56 11.52 4.11
N ASN A 155 -9.21 12.81 4.10
CA ASN A 155 -10.05 13.85 3.53
C ASN A 155 -10.40 13.57 2.06
N TYR A 156 -9.44 13.09 1.25
CA TYR A 156 -9.68 12.77 -0.15
C TYR A 156 -10.54 11.51 -0.31
N TYR A 157 -10.36 10.49 0.53
CA TYR A 157 -11.22 9.30 0.51
C TYR A 157 -12.64 9.61 0.97
N GLU A 158 -12.83 10.45 1.99
CA GLU A 158 -14.15 10.90 2.43
C GLU A 158 -14.86 11.67 1.32
N GLU A 159 -14.17 12.63 0.65
CA GLU A 159 -14.74 13.34 -0.50
C GLU A 159 -15.16 12.35 -1.62
N LEU A 160 -14.39 11.29 -1.88
CA LEU A 160 -14.76 10.25 -2.85
C LEU A 160 -16.02 9.47 -2.42
N ILE A 161 -16.16 9.14 -1.15
CA ILE A 161 -17.34 8.46 -0.61
C ILE A 161 -18.56 9.36 -0.74
N ASP A 162 -18.45 10.63 -0.37
CA ASP A 162 -19.54 11.62 -0.45
C ASP A 162 -19.99 11.86 -1.90
N LEU A 163 -19.06 11.79 -2.85
CA LEU A 163 -19.34 11.86 -4.30
C LEU A 163 -19.96 10.57 -4.86
N GLY A 164 -20.09 9.51 -4.06
CA GLY A 164 -20.57 8.21 -4.51
C GLY A 164 -19.62 7.51 -5.50
N TYR A 165 -18.31 7.80 -5.44
CA TYR A 165 -17.33 7.28 -6.36
C TYR A 165 -17.20 5.76 -6.26
N THR A 166 -17.45 5.06 -7.37
CA THR A 166 -17.26 3.60 -7.48
C THR A 166 -15.98 3.23 -8.21
N GLY A 167 -15.47 4.10 -9.08
CA GLY A 167 -14.32 3.83 -9.93
C GLY A 167 -14.55 2.71 -10.96
N ILE A 168 -15.80 2.28 -11.14
CA ILE A 168 -16.17 1.28 -12.15
C ILE A 168 -15.97 1.89 -13.52
N LYS A 169 -15.27 1.16 -14.39
CA LYS A 169 -15.04 1.52 -15.80
C LYS A 169 -15.59 0.43 -16.70
N GLU A 170 -16.20 0.83 -17.80
CA GLU A 170 -16.50 -0.07 -18.89
C GLU A 170 -15.24 -0.32 -19.73
N GLU A 171 -14.99 -1.57 -20.03
CA GLU A 171 -13.85 -2.04 -20.82
C GLU A 171 -14.38 -2.72 -22.07
N PHE A 172 -13.78 -2.40 -23.21
CA PHE A 172 -14.24 -2.81 -24.51
C PHE A 172 -13.38 -3.92 -25.10
N TYR A 173 -13.99 -5.02 -25.48
CA TYR A 173 -13.32 -6.20 -26.00
C TYR A 173 -13.94 -6.65 -27.32
N ALA A 174 -13.15 -7.32 -28.15
CA ALA A 174 -13.66 -8.11 -29.28
C ALA A 174 -12.73 -9.29 -29.56
N THR A 175 -13.29 -10.36 -30.13
CA THR A 175 -12.53 -11.56 -30.48
C THR A 175 -11.88 -11.37 -31.85
N LYS A 176 -10.58 -11.66 -31.97
CA LYS A 176 -9.87 -11.62 -33.25
C LYS A 176 -10.41 -12.70 -34.19
N LYS A 177 -10.75 -12.32 -35.43
CA LYS A 177 -11.40 -13.21 -36.41
C LYS A 177 -10.51 -14.43 -36.70
N GLY A 178 -11.12 -15.62 -36.67
CA GLY A 178 -10.43 -16.88 -36.91
C GLY A 178 -9.64 -17.41 -35.70
N THR A 179 -9.74 -16.77 -34.53
CA THR A 179 -9.11 -17.20 -33.27
C THR A 179 -10.13 -17.23 -32.13
N LYS A 180 -9.68 -17.64 -30.93
CA LYS A 180 -10.41 -17.46 -29.66
C LYS A 180 -9.85 -16.33 -28.81
N GLU A 181 -8.89 -15.58 -29.35
CA GLU A 181 -8.19 -14.52 -28.64
C GLU A 181 -9.08 -13.29 -28.48
N GLU A 182 -9.29 -12.85 -27.23
CA GLU A 182 -10.03 -11.65 -26.88
C GLU A 182 -9.03 -10.48 -26.76
N THR A 183 -9.24 -9.41 -27.52
CA THR A 183 -8.42 -8.20 -27.50
C THR A 183 -9.18 -7.08 -26.81
N LYS A 184 -8.51 -6.36 -25.91
CA LYS A 184 -9.02 -5.17 -25.23
C LYS A 184 -8.71 -3.93 -26.06
N PHE A 185 -9.67 -3.02 -26.16
CA PHE A 185 -9.57 -1.73 -26.85
C PHE A 185 -9.61 -0.57 -25.83
N GLY A 186 -8.96 0.52 -26.16
CA GLY A 186 -8.92 1.70 -25.30
C GLY A 186 -10.27 2.41 -25.21
N THR A 187 -11.00 2.45 -26.33
CA THR A 187 -12.33 3.08 -26.43
C THR A 187 -13.30 2.17 -27.19
N GLU A 188 -14.60 2.45 -27.04
CA GLU A 188 -15.65 1.81 -27.82
C GLU A 188 -15.50 2.09 -29.31
N GLU A 189 -15.11 3.32 -29.66
CA GLU A 189 -14.90 3.73 -31.05
C GLU A 189 -13.78 2.93 -31.71
N GLU A 190 -12.64 2.75 -31.03
CA GLU A 190 -11.54 1.91 -31.54
C GLU A 190 -12.01 0.48 -31.82
N ARG A 191 -12.75 -0.13 -30.88
CA ARG A 191 -13.35 -1.45 -31.06
C ARG A 191 -14.27 -1.47 -32.28
N ASN A 192 -15.16 -0.49 -32.40
CA ASN A 192 -16.13 -0.43 -33.47
C ASN A 192 -15.47 -0.21 -34.85
N ILE A 193 -14.36 0.52 -34.92
CA ILE A 193 -13.53 0.67 -36.13
C ILE A 193 -12.92 -0.69 -36.51
N ALA A 194 -12.34 -1.42 -35.56
CA ALA A 194 -11.73 -2.74 -35.79
C ALA A 194 -12.77 -3.78 -36.26
N LEU A 195 -13.99 -3.74 -35.71
CA LEU A 195 -15.12 -4.56 -36.17
C LEU A 195 -15.51 -4.23 -37.61
N LYS A 196 -15.60 -2.94 -37.97
CA LYS A 196 -15.94 -2.51 -39.35
C LYS A 196 -14.89 -2.93 -40.37
N LYS A 197 -13.61 -3.00 -39.98
CA LYS A 197 -12.52 -3.52 -40.83
C LYS A 197 -12.60 -5.04 -41.04
N GLY A 198 -13.43 -5.75 -40.28
CA GLY A 198 -13.61 -7.19 -40.36
C GLY A 198 -12.47 -8.02 -39.76
N GLU A 199 -11.57 -7.38 -39.01
CA GLU A 199 -10.45 -8.01 -38.31
C GLU A 199 -10.90 -8.66 -36.99
N TYR A 200 -11.98 -8.16 -36.40
CA TYR A 200 -12.56 -8.60 -35.14
C TYR A 200 -14.04 -8.91 -35.25
N ILE A 201 -14.53 -9.77 -34.37
CA ILE A 201 -15.92 -10.21 -34.27
C ILE A 201 -16.33 -10.28 -32.79
N ILE A 202 -17.62 -10.48 -32.51
CA ILE A 202 -18.16 -10.69 -31.15
C ILE A 202 -17.72 -9.59 -30.18
N PRO A 203 -18.25 -8.36 -30.33
CA PRO A 203 -17.96 -7.29 -29.37
C PRO A 203 -18.53 -7.63 -27.99
N ARG A 204 -17.78 -7.27 -26.96
CA ARG A 204 -18.18 -7.43 -25.55
C ARG A 204 -17.78 -6.21 -24.76
N SER A 205 -18.56 -5.90 -23.74
CA SER A 205 -18.20 -4.94 -22.69
C SER A 205 -18.13 -5.68 -21.36
N LYS A 206 -17.12 -5.33 -20.54
CA LYS A 206 -16.96 -5.80 -19.18
C LYS A 206 -16.82 -4.58 -18.27
N PHE A 207 -17.32 -4.68 -17.06
CA PHE A 207 -17.15 -3.65 -16.05
C PHE A 207 -16.07 -4.05 -15.05
N THR A 208 -15.19 -3.11 -14.72
CA THR A 208 -14.19 -3.33 -13.64
C THR A 208 -14.90 -3.43 -12.29
N LYS A 209 -14.25 -4.05 -11.32
CA LYS A 209 -14.75 -4.09 -9.94
C LYS A 209 -14.78 -2.67 -9.34
N SER A 210 -15.70 -2.44 -8.42
CA SER A 210 -15.77 -1.20 -7.64
C SER A 210 -14.49 -1.00 -6.81
N LYS A 211 -14.02 0.24 -6.74
CA LYS A 211 -12.89 0.65 -5.90
C LYS A 211 -13.31 1.00 -4.46
N LYS A 212 -14.61 0.98 -4.16
CA LYS A 212 -15.15 1.37 -2.85
C LYS A 212 -14.57 0.50 -1.72
N GLY A 213 -14.52 -0.82 -1.91
CA GLY A 213 -13.87 -1.72 -0.95
C GLY A 213 -12.39 -1.38 -0.72
N THR A 214 -11.65 -1.05 -1.79
CA THR A 214 -10.24 -0.63 -1.68
C THR A 214 -10.09 0.70 -0.93
N ILE A 215 -11.00 1.66 -1.16
CA ILE A 215 -11.01 2.93 -0.42
C ILE A 215 -11.21 2.68 1.06
N LEU A 216 -12.24 1.93 1.44
CA LEU A 216 -12.54 1.59 2.82
C LEU A 216 -11.38 0.82 3.49
N LYS A 217 -10.76 -0.14 2.78
CA LYS A 217 -9.56 -0.84 3.24
C LYS A 217 -8.39 0.12 3.53
N ASN A 218 -8.12 1.07 2.62
CA ASN A 218 -7.04 2.03 2.80
C ASN A 218 -7.30 2.95 4.00
N MET A 219 -8.54 3.40 4.21
CA MET A 219 -8.94 4.18 5.39
C MET A 219 -8.78 3.35 6.66
N THR A 220 -9.19 2.08 6.65
CA THR A 220 -8.98 1.14 7.77
C THR A 220 -7.51 1.06 8.15
N PHE A 221 -6.62 0.87 7.16
CA PHE A 221 -5.18 0.83 7.38
C PHE A 221 -4.65 2.10 8.06
N ILE A 222 -5.13 3.28 7.62
CA ILE A 222 -4.74 4.56 8.23
C ILE A 222 -5.17 4.61 9.69
N TYR A 223 -6.42 4.29 10.01
CA TYR A 223 -6.92 4.33 11.39
C TYR A 223 -6.24 3.29 12.31
N ILE A 224 -5.83 2.13 11.78
CA ILE A 224 -4.99 1.18 12.54
C ILE A 224 -3.65 1.84 12.92
N ASN A 225 -3.00 2.52 11.98
CA ASN A 225 -1.72 3.17 12.24
C ASN A 225 -1.85 4.36 13.21
N GLU A 226 -3.00 5.03 13.24
CA GLU A 226 -3.33 6.10 14.19
C GLU A 226 -3.83 5.55 15.56
N GLY A 227 -4.02 4.23 15.68
CA GLY A 227 -4.50 3.59 16.92
C GLY A 227 -6.02 3.66 17.12
N ASP A 228 -6.78 4.17 16.16
CA ASP A 228 -8.26 4.21 16.21
C ASP A 228 -8.86 2.90 15.68
N ILE A 229 -8.76 1.86 16.53
CA ILE A 229 -9.21 0.51 16.19
C ILE A 229 -10.73 0.43 15.99
N GLU A 230 -11.50 1.27 16.70
CA GLU A 230 -12.96 1.29 16.58
C GLU A 230 -13.40 1.72 15.17
N LYS A 231 -12.86 2.83 14.68
CA LYS A 231 -13.13 3.28 13.30
C LYS A 231 -12.61 2.30 12.26
N ALA A 232 -11.41 1.75 12.47
CA ALA A 232 -10.82 0.75 11.59
C ALA A 232 -11.76 -0.46 11.42
N THR A 233 -12.28 -1.01 12.53
CA THR A 233 -13.19 -2.15 12.52
C THR A 233 -14.49 -1.84 11.79
N LEU A 234 -15.09 -0.65 12.04
CA LEU A 234 -16.32 -0.24 11.37
C LEU A 234 -16.13 -0.13 9.84
N LEU A 235 -15.01 0.46 9.40
CA LEU A 235 -14.71 0.61 7.97
C LEU A 235 -14.40 -0.72 7.30
N MET A 236 -13.67 -1.61 7.97
CA MET A 236 -13.40 -2.95 7.45
C MET A 236 -14.69 -3.75 7.27
N LYS A 237 -15.60 -3.70 8.23
CA LYS A 237 -16.91 -4.34 8.11
C LYS A 237 -17.66 -3.84 6.86
N LYS A 238 -17.71 -2.52 6.64
CA LYS A 238 -18.30 -1.96 5.41
C LYS A 238 -17.57 -2.39 4.14
N ALA A 239 -16.24 -2.50 4.18
CA ALA A 239 -15.47 -2.98 3.03
C ALA A 239 -15.81 -4.42 2.67
N ARG A 240 -15.97 -5.29 3.68
CA ARG A 240 -16.38 -6.70 3.51
C ARG A 240 -17.83 -6.83 3.01
N GLU A 241 -18.74 -5.98 3.47
CA GLU A 241 -20.11 -5.92 2.96
C GLU A 241 -20.17 -5.55 1.46
N GLU A 242 -19.29 -4.64 1.01
CA GLU A 242 -19.19 -4.23 -0.41
C GLU A 242 -18.52 -5.30 -1.30
N SER A 243 -17.62 -6.11 -0.74
CA SER A 243 -16.83 -7.09 -1.50
C SER A 243 -16.53 -8.32 -0.63
N PRO A 244 -17.52 -9.15 -0.31
CA PRO A 244 -17.41 -10.26 0.64
C PRO A 244 -16.39 -11.33 0.20
N ASP A 245 -16.25 -11.55 -1.10
CA ASP A 245 -15.36 -12.57 -1.67
C ASP A 245 -13.96 -12.03 -2.05
N ASP A 246 -13.64 -10.80 -1.67
CA ASP A 246 -12.31 -10.23 -1.96
C ASP A 246 -11.28 -10.75 -0.96
N ILE A 247 -10.48 -11.71 -1.39
CA ILE A 247 -9.44 -12.35 -0.56
C ILE A 247 -8.41 -11.33 -0.02
N ASN A 248 -8.16 -10.22 -0.75
CA ASN A 248 -7.25 -9.18 -0.25
C ASN A 248 -7.87 -8.38 0.89
N LEU A 249 -9.19 -8.24 0.93
CA LEU A 249 -9.89 -7.66 2.07
C LEU A 249 -9.86 -8.60 3.26
N MET A 250 -10.01 -9.92 3.06
CA MET A 250 -9.87 -10.91 4.13
C MET A 250 -8.48 -10.84 4.77
N TYR A 251 -7.42 -10.81 3.96
CA TYR A 251 -6.06 -10.63 4.49
C TYR A 251 -5.87 -9.31 5.24
N ALA A 252 -6.43 -8.21 4.73
CA ALA A 252 -6.34 -6.92 5.40
C ALA A 252 -7.12 -6.90 6.74
N GLU A 253 -8.26 -7.59 6.79
CA GLU A 253 -9.06 -7.77 8.00
C GLU A 253 -8.31 -8.62 9.04
N ALA A 254 -7.72 -9.73 8.59
CA ALA A 254 -6.87 -10.55 9.46
C ALA A 254 -5.69 -9.74 10.02
N GLU A 255 -4.98 -8.97 9.18
CA GLU A 255 -3.89 -8.10 9.63
C GLU A 255 -4.37 -7.08 10.67
N MET A 256 -5.55 -6.50 10.49
CA MET A 256 -6.17 -5.60 11.46
C MET A 256 -6.37 -6.28 12.82
N TYR A 257 -6.99 -7.46 12.85
CA TYR A 257 -7.21 -8.20 14.10
C TYR A 257 -5.91 -8.64 14.76
N TYR A 258 -4.91 -9.05 13.96
CA TYR A 258 -3.58 -9.39 14.49
C TYR A 258 -2.90 -8.21 15.18
N LYS A 259 -2.93 -7.01 14.54
CA LYS A 259 -2.34 -5.78 15.09
C LYS A 259 -3.08 -5.27 16.33
N SER A 260 -4.39 -5.44 16.39
CA SER A 260 -5.20 -5.09 17.57
C SER A 260 -5.10 -6.11 18.71
N GLY A 261 -4.47 -7.26 18.48
CA GLY A 261 -4.39 -8.34 19.48
C GLY A 261 -5.64 -9.22 19.59
N ASP A 262 -6.62 -9.02 18.70
CA ASP A 262 -7.85 -9.82 18.67
C ASP A 262 -7.61 -11.14 17.92
N MET A 263 -6.95 -12.08 18.61
CA MET A 263 -6.58 -13.37 18.01
C MET A 263 -7.80 -14.25 17.69
N LEU A 264 -8.93 -14.06 18.37
CA LEU A 264 -10.14 -14.81 18.10
C LEU A 264 -10.71 -14.48 16.71
N ASN A 265 -10.92 -13.20 16.43
CA ASN A 265 -11.40 -12.74 15.13
C ASN A 265 -10.34 -12.95 14.03
N TYR A 266 -9.06 -12.82 14.35
CA TYR A 266 -7.97 -13.16 13.44
C TYR A 266 -8.08 -14.61 12.93
N LYS A 267 -8.22 -15.58 13.84
CA LYS A 267 -8.38 -17.01 13.52
C LYS A 267 -9.63 -17.26 12.68
N SER A 268 -10.74 -16.60 12.99
CA SER A 268 -11.99 -16.70 12.23
C SER A 268 -11.77 -16.29 10.76
N VAL A 269 -11.15 -15.15 10.53
CA VAL A 269 -10.92 -14.65 9.16
C VAL A 269 -9.90 -15.51 8.40
N ILE A 270 -8.83 -15.97 9.05
CA ILE A 270 -7.86 -16.87 8.39
C ILE A 270 -8.52 -18.20 8.00
N ASN A 271 -9.45 -18.73 8.80
CA ASN A 271 -10.22 -19.93 8.42
C ASN A 271 -11.10 -19.68 7.18
N GLU A 272 -11.67 -18.48 7.01
CA GLU A 272 -12.35 -18.12 5.76
C GLU A 272 -11.41 -18.10 4.56
N VAL A 273 -10.19 -17.58 4.74
CA VAL A 273 -9.14 -17.55 3.70
C VAL A 273 -8.74 -18.97 3.30
N ILE A 274 -8.60 -19.89 4.26
CA ILE A 274 -8.25 -21.31 4.03
C ILE A 274 -9.28 -22.01 3.11
N ILE A 275 -10.53 -21.64 3.17
CA ILE A 275 -11.56 -22.21 2.26
C ILE A 275 -11.19 -21.94 0.79
N ASN A 276 -10.57 -20.80 0.50
CA ASN A 276 -10.17 -20.40 -0.83
C ASN A 276 -8.76 -20.89 -1.23
N ASP A 277 -7.88 -21.11 -0.26
CA ASP A 277 -6.49 -21.55 -0.48
C ASP A 277 -6.06 -22.61 0.58
N PRO A 278 -6.62 -23.83 0.54
CA PRO A 278 -6.42 -24.83 1.59
C PRO A 278 -5.01 -25.46 1.60
N ASN A 279 -4.22 -25.23 0.56
CA ASN A 279 -2.88 -25.81 0.43
C ASN A 279 -1.75 -24.80 0.74
N ASN A 280 -2.08 -23.64 1.28
CA ASN A 280 -1.11 -22.63 1.65
C ASN A 280 -0.58 -22.87 3.08
N PRO A 281 0.67 -23.28 3.26
CA PRO A 281 1.22 -23.59 4.57
C PRO A 281 1.31 -22.36 5.48
N ASP A 282 1.42 -21.14 4.94
CA ASP A 282 1.53 -19.90 5.70
C ASP A 282 0.26 -19.63 6.51
N LEU A 283 -0.92 -20.00 5.99
CA LEU A 283 -2.18 -19.81 6.69
C LEU A 283 -2.25 -20.66 7.97
N TYR A 284 -1.83 -21.91 7.87
CA TYR A 284 -1.79 -22.81 9.04
C TYR A 284 -0.67 -22.41 10.02
N TYR A 285 0.50 -22.03 9.51
CA TYR A 285 1.55 -21.48 10.38
C TYR A 285 1.04 -20.26 11.17
N ASN A 286 0.38 -19.34 10.51
CA ASN A 286 -0.16 -18.12 11.13
C ASN A 286 -1.27 -18.44 12.15
N LEU A 287 -2.13 -19.43 11.90
CA LEU A 287 -3.08 -19.94 12.91
C LEU A 287 -2.35 -20.53 14.11
N GLY A 288 -1.29 -21.29 13.88
CA GLY A 288 -0.46 -21.85 14.96
C GLY A 288 0.15 -20.74 15.83
N VAL A 289 0.68 -19.68 15.21
CA VAL A 289 1.21 -18.51 15.95
C VAL A 289 0.11 -17.81 16.76
N ALA A 290 -1.07 -17.63 16.16
CA ALA A 290 -2.20 -16.98 16.84
C ALA A 290 -2.69 -17.82 18.04
N SER A 291 -2.82 -19.15 17.85
CA SER A 291 -3.23 -20.07 18.94
C SER A 291 -2.19 -20.12 20.05
N ALA A 292 -0.88 -20.13 19.72
CA ALA A 292 0.19 -20.08 20.72
C ALA A 292 0.17 -18.77 21.52
N LYS A 293 -0.07 -17.62 20.88
CA LYS A 293 -0.24 -16.32 21.56
C LYS A 293 -1.45 -16.28 22.49
N ASN A 294 -2.47 -17.06 22.19
CA ASN A 294 -3.70 -17.15 22.99
C ASN A 294 -3.63 -18.26 24.04
N ASP A 295 -2.43 -18.85 24.28
CA ASP A 295 -2.17 -19.97 25.18
C ASP A 295 -2.95 -21.28 24.89
N GLU A 296 -3.37 -21.42 23.60
CA GLU A 296 -4.07 -22.60 23.06
C GLU A 296 -3.04 -23.57 22.45
N LYS A 297 -2.20 -24.20 23.32
CA LYS A 297 -0.99 -24.93 22.89
C LYS A 297 -1.31 -26.15 22.02
N GLU A 298 -2.34 -26.92 22.36
CA GLU A 298 -2.73 -28.12 21.62
C GLU A 298 -3.18 -27.74 20.19
N GLU A 299 -3.95 -26.70 20.06
CA GLU A 299 -4.41 -26.21 18.77
C GLU A 299 -3.24 -25.67 17.92
N ALA A 300 -2.31 -24.95 18.53
CA ALA A 300 -1.10 -24.47 17.88
C ALA A 300 -0.25 -25.62 17.31
N LEU A 301 -0.10 -26.71 18.07
CA LEU A 301 0.61 -27.92 17.59
C LEU A 301 -0.08 -28.56 16.39
N ILE A 302 -1.40 -28.62 16.37
CA ILE A 302 -2.18 -29.11 15.22
C ILE A 302 -1.91 -28.26 13.98
N TYR A 303 -1.95 -26.93 14.11
CA TYR A 303 -1.74 -26.02 12.98
C TYR A 303 -0.29 -26.06 12.48
N TYR A 304 0.72 -26.06 13.36
CA TYR A 304 2.12 -26.22 12.94
C TYR A 304 2.34 -27.57 12.23
N THR A 305 1.68 -28.64 12.72
CA THR A 305 1.75 -29.95 12.07
C THR A 305 1.18 -29.86 10.66
N LYS A 306 0.03 -29.20 10.49
CA LYS A 306 -0.59 -29.02 9.17
C LYS A 306 0.25 -28.20 8.22
N ALA A 307 0.89 -27.13 8.71
CA ALA A 307 1.84 -26.33 7.94
C ALA A 307 3.03 -27.20 7.44
N LEU A 308 3.56 -28.08 8.32
CA LEU A 308 4.67 -28.99 7.99
C LEU A 308 4.25 -30.17 7.08
N GLU A 309 3.01 -30.62 7.12
CA GLU A 309 2.48 -31.57 6.12
C GLU A 309 2.46 -31.00 4.72
N LEU A 310 2.17 -29.69 4.58
CA LEU A 310 2.12 -28.98 3.32
C LEU A 310 3.51 -28.53 2.84
N ASN A 311 4.36 -28.14 3.78
CA ASN A 311 5.75 -27.74 3.54
C ASN A 311 6.67 -28.30 4.63
N PRO A 312 7.28 -29.48 4.43
CA PRO A 312 8.17 -30.10 5.43
C PRO A 312 9.41 -29.27 5.79
N ASP A 313 9.83 -28.37 4.90
CA ASP A 313 11.01 -27.50 5.06
C ASP A 313 10.65 -26.10 5.61
N TYR A 314 9.44 -25.94 6.16
CA TYR A 314 9.00 -24.67 6.74
C TYR A 314 9.73 -24.42 8.08
N THR A 315 10.88 -23.78 8.00
CA THR A 315 11.81 -23.61 9.12
C THR A 315 11.18 -22.97 10.35
N GLU A 316 10.37 -21.91 10.19
CA GLU A 316 9.70 -21.22 11.28
C GLU A 316 8.69 -22.15 11.98
N ALA A 317 7.97 -22.96 11.23
CA ALA A 317 7.01 -23.92 11.80
C ALA A 317 7.74 -25.05 12.56
N LEU A 318 8.89 -25.51 12.06
CA LEU A 318 9.75 -26.49 12.74
C LEU A 318 10.22 -25.95 14.09
N ILE A 319 10.76 -24.74 14.11
CA ILE A 319 11.27 -24.08 15.33
C ILE A 319 10.15 -23.86 16.34
N ASN A 320 9.04 -23.24 15.91
CA ASN A 320 7.95 -22.91 16.80
C ASN A 320 7.26 -24.17 17.39
N LYS A 321 7.13 -25.23 16.58
CA LYS A 321 6.61 -26.50 17.05
C LYS A 321 7.51 -27.14 18.10
N ALA A 322 8.82 -27.18 17.85
CA ALA A 322 9.78 -27.70 18.79
C ALA A 322 9.78 -26.91 20.11
N GLN A 323 9.77 -25.59 20.02
CA GLN A 323 9.72 -24.71 21.19
C GLN A 323 8.46 -24.95 22.03
N LEU A 324 7.29 -25.05 21.35
CA LEU A 324 6.03 -25.29 22.05
C LEU A 324 5.98 -26.64 22.78
N ILE A 325 6.60 -27.70 22.22
CA ILE A 325 6.78 -28.99 22.88
C ILE A 325 7.66 -28.81 24.13
N LEU A 326 8.77 -28.08 24.02
CA LEU A 326 9.71 -27.86 25.10
C LEU A 326 9.19 -26.93 26.21
N ASP A 327 8.20 -26.11 25.98
CA ASP A 327 7.60 -25.20 26.96
C ASP A 327 7.14 -25.92 28.25
N ASN A 328 6.76 -27.19 28.14
CA ASN A 328 6.34 -27.99 29.30
C ASN A 328 7.51 -28.44 30.20
N GLU A 329 8.76 -28.25 29.75
CA GLU A 329 9.94 -28.66 30.52
C GLU A 329 10.04 -27.94 31.86
N SER A 330 9.79 -26.63 31.88
CA SER A 330 9.90 -25.82 33.09
C SER A 330 9.01 -26.34 34.24
N ALA A 331 7.77 -26.71 33.91
CA ALA A 331 6.84 -27.25 34.89
C ALA A 331 7.33 -28.61 35.47
N ILE A 332 7.87 -29.48 34.61
CA ILE A 332 8.43 -30.76 35.04
C ILE A 332 9.64 -30.54 35.95
N VAL A 333 10.54 -29.64 35.60
CA VAL A 333 11.74 -29.32 36.40
C VAL A 333 11.36 -28.73 37.75
N ILE A 334 10.38 -27.85 37.82
CA ILE A 334 9.86 -27.29 39.09
C ILE A 334 9.31 -28.43 39.97
N GLU A 335 8.53 -29.34 39.39
CA GLU A 335 7.97 -30.48 40.12
C GLU A 335 9.08 -31.42 40.61
N MET A 336 10.08 -31.74 39.78
CA MET A 336 11.25 -32.54 40.17
C MET A 336 11.99 -31.91 41.36
N ASN A 337 12.21 -30.60 41.34
CA ASN A 337 12.94 -29.88 42.37
C ASN A 337 12.14 -29.75 43.70
N SER A 338 10.83 -29.97 43.68
CA SER A 338 9.97 -29.91 44.85
C SER A 338 9.89 -31.25 45.63
N LEU A 339 10.44 -32.31 45.05
CA LEU A 339 10.38 -33.65 45.65
C LEU A 339 11.30 -33.77 46.87
N GLY A 340 10.90 -34.60 47.81
CA GLY A 340 11.69 -34.97 48.98
C GLY A 340 12.63 -36.15 48.74
N THR A 341 12.91 -36.93 49.83
CA THR A 341 13.86 -38.04 49.78
C THR A 341 13.20 -39.38 50.14
N SER A 342 11.88 -39.48 50.10
CA SER A 342 11.19 -40.76 50.32
C SER A 342 11.29 -41.67 49.07
N ASN A 343 11.08 -42.97 49.24
CA ASN A 343 11.05 -43.87 48.08
C ASN A 343 10.01 -43.48 47.05
N ALA A 344 8.86 -43.02 47.52
CA ALA A 344 7.82 -42.49 46.59
C ALA A 344 8.27 -41.25 45.83
N ASP A 345 9.10 -40.38 46.42
CA ASP A 345 9.69 -39.21 45.74
C ASP A 345 10.72 -39.64 44.68
N TYR A 346 11.53 -40.67 44.97
CA TYR A 346 12.46 -41.23 43.98
C TYR A 346 11.72 -41.83 42.78
N ASP A 347 10.67 -42.63 43.01
CA ASP A 347 9.86 -43.21 41.94
C ASP A 347 9.23 -42.09 41.08
N LYS A 348 8.74 -41.06 41.73
CA LYS A 348 8.16 -39.88 41.02
C LYS A 348 9.22 -39.08 40.24
N TYR A 349 10.42 -38.92 40.80
CA TYR A 349 11.54 -38.29 40.15
C TYR A 349 11.91 -39.02 38.84
N ASP A 350 12.00 -40.34 38.88
CA ASP A 350 12.32 -41.16 37.71
C ASP A 350 11.23 -41.05 36.64
N LEU A 351 9.96 -41.00 37.01
CA LEU A 351 8.83 -40.80 36.13
C LEU A 351 8.92 -39.42 35.45
N LEU A 352 9.19 -38.36 36.21
CA LEU A 352 9.32 -36.98 35.68
C LEU A 352 10.54 -36.83 34.78
N LYS A 353 11.66 -37.50 35.15
CA LYS A 353 12.87 -37.55 34.30
C LYS A 353 12.57 -38.20 32.95
N LYS A 354 11.84 -39.34 32.98
CA LYS A 354 11.39 -39.98 31.75
C LYS A 354 10.52 -39.05 30.89
N LYS A 355 9.52 -38.42 31.52
CA LYS A 355 8.62 -37.49 30.86
C LYS A 355 9.37 -36.31 30.22
N LYS A 356 10.40 -35.78 30.91
CA LYS A 356 11.27 -34.74 30.35
C LYS A 356 12.07 -35.24 29.14
N ASN A 357 12.63 -36.44 29.21
CA ASN A 357 13.34 -37.02 28.08
C ASN A 357 12.43 -37.28 26.88
N ASP A 358 11.19 -37.69 27.11
CA ASP A 358 10.20 -37.91 26.07
C ASP A 358 9.90 -36.60 25.32
N LEU A 359 9.79 -35.44 26.02
CA LEU A 359 9.67 -34.13 25.39
C LEU A 359 10.87 -33.79 24.47
N TYR A 360 12.09 -34.08 24.95
CA TYR A 360 13.28 -33.83 24.12
C TYR A 360 13.30 -34.70 22.85
N LEU A 361 12.95 -35.98 22.99
CA LEU A 361 12.87 -36.90 21.85
C LEU A 361 11.79 -36.49 20.88
N GLU A 362 10.68 -35.93 21.31
CA GLU A 362 9.61 -35.41 20.48
C GLU A 362 10.03 -34.13 19.74
N ALA A 363 10.71 -33.18 20.40
CA ALA A 363 11.15 -31.92 19.80
C ALA A 363 12.35 -32.08 18.84
N LEU A 364 13.21 -33.09 19.10
CA LEU A 364 14.51 -33.29 18.45
C LEU A 364 14.43 -33.34 16.94
N PRO A 365 13.53 -34.12 16.27
CA PRO A 365 13.49 -34.21 14.82
C PRO A 365 13.17 -32.87 14.12
N TYR A 366 12.39 -32.02 14.77
CA TYR A 366 12.07 -30.70 14.25
C TYR A 366 13.27 -29.75 14.32
N LEU A 367 14.01 -29.77 15.44
CA LEU A 367 15.23 -28.96 15.59
C LEU A 367 16.36 -29.44 14.68
N GLU A 368 16.55 -30.77 14.51
CA GLU A 368 17.52 -31.33 13.57
C GLU A 368 17.20 -30.91 12.12
N SER A 369 15.92 -30.91 11.73
CA SER A 369 15.48 -30.45 10.40
C SER A 369 15.71 -28.94 10.26
N ALA A 370 15.34 -28.14 11.24
CA ALA A 370 15.58 -26.70 11.23
C ALA A 370 17.08 -26.36 11.17
N SER A 371 17.94 -27.11 11.87
CA SER A 371 19.39 -26.91 11.83
C SER A 371 20.00 -27.22 10.46
N LYS A 372 19.47 -28.19 9.73
CA LYS A 372 19.90 -28.46 8.35
C LYS A 372 19.55 -27.33 7.40
N LEU A 373 18.39 -26.68 7.61
CA LEU A 373 17.90 -25.59 6.79
C LEU A 373 18.57 -24.24 7.15
N ARG A 374 18.96 -24.07 8.43
CA ARG A 374 19.66 -22.87 8.95
C ARG A 374 20.89 -23.28 9.76
N PRO A 375 21.96 -23.77 9.11
CA PRO A 375 23.15 -24.27 9.80
C PRO A 375 23.93 -23.18 10.55
N GLU A 376 23.71 -21.92 10.23
CA GLU A 376 24.32 -20.76 10.89
C GLU A 376 23.57 -20.29 12.16
N SER A 377 22.39 -20.84 12.43
CA SER A 377 21.57 -20.40 13.58
C SER A 377 22.14 -20.91 14.92
N MET A 378 22.86 -20.03 15.61
CA MET A 378 23.45 -20.37 16.93
C MET A 378 22.42 -20.75 17.98
N ASP A 379 21.21 -20.21 17.90
CA ASP A 379 20.14 -20.54 18.85
C ASP A 379 19.70 -22.00 18.70
N ILE A 380 19.49 -22.46 17.46
CA ILE A 380 19.16 -23.86 17.19
C ILE A 380 20.30 -24.78 17.63
N ILE A 381 21.55 -24.42 17.28
CA ILE A 381 22.74 -25.22 17.62
C ILE A 381 22.92 -25.34 19.12
N LYS A 382 22.76 -24.24 19.88
CA LYS A 382 22.83 -24.27 21.37
C LYS A 382 21.71 -25.09 21.98
N THR A 383 20.51 -25.01 21.42
CA THR A 383 19.37 -25.82 21.89
C THR A 383 19.63 -27.32 21.66
N LEU A 384 20.09 -27.68 20.47
CA LEU A 384 20.45 -29.06 20.12
C LEU A 384 21.58 -29.59 21.02
N LYS A 385 22.63 -28.80 21.27
CA LYS A 385 23.71 -29.17 22.19
C LYS A 385 23.14 -29.55 23.57
N GLY A 386 22.26 -28.68 24.12
CA GLY A 386 21.64 -28.91 25.43
C GLY A 386 20.81 -30.20 25.45
N ILE A 387 19.96 -30.41 24.44
CA ILE A 387 19.13 -31.60 24.33
C ILE A 387 19.97 -32.88 24.21
N TYR A 388 21.02 -32.87 23.35
CA TYR A 388 21.90 -34.00 23.15
C TYR A 388 22.63 -34.37 24.44
N GLY A 389 23.11 -33.37 25.21
CA GLY A 389 23.74 -33.61 26.53
C GLY A 389 22.76 -34.21 27.52
N MET A 390 21.53 -33.73 27.60
CA MET A 390 20.49 -34.26 28.48
C MET A 390 20.07 -35.69 28.12
N LEU A 391 20.13 -36.06 26.86
CA LEU A 391 19.81 -37.41 26.37
C LEU A 391 21.01 -38.35 26.35
N GLY A 392 22.24 -37.91 26.72
CA GLY A 392 23.46 -38.69 26.70
C GLY A 392 23.94 -39.03 25.29
N MET A 393 23.69 -38.17 24.31
CA MET A 393 24.11 -38.32 22.91
C MET A 393 25.48 -37.62 22.65
N ASP A 394 26.51 -38.08 23.37
CA ASP A 394 27.82 -37.41 23.48
C ASP A 394 28.46 -37.02 22.15
N GLU A 395 28.42 -37.89 21.12
CA GLU A 395 28.98 -37.59 19.80
C GLU A 395 28.31 -36.38 19.13
N LYS A 396 26.97 -36.30 19.19
CA LYS A 396 26.18 -35.21 18.65
C LYS A 396 26.36 -33.92 19.45
N GLU A 397 26.44 -34.03 20.78
CA GLU A 397 26.73 -32.90 21.68
C GLU A 397 28.07 -32.26 21.33
N ASN A 398 29.13 -33.09 21.22
CA ASN A 398 30.47 -32.64 20.87
C ASN A 398 30.53 -32.00 19.48
N ALA A 399 29.79 -32.52 18.51
CA ALA A 399 29.69 -31.88 17.17
C ALA A 399 29.09 -30.47 17.29
N MET A 400 28.02 -30.26 18.04
CA MET A 400 27.44 -28.92 18.25
C MET A 400 28.38 -28.01 19.02
N LYS A 401 29.08 -28.52 20.03
CA LYS A 401 30.10 -27.79 20.81
C LYS A 401 31.20 -27.27 19.88
N THR A 402 31.72 -28.10 18.99
CA THR A 402 32.74 -27.71 18.01
C THR A 402 32.26 -26.57 17.08
N ILE A 403 30.98 -26.62 16.66
CA ILE A 403 30.40 -25.56 15.84
C ILE A 403 30.34 -24.24 16.63
N ILE A 404 29.94 -24.29 17.90
CA ILE A 404 29.86 -23.11 18.77
C ILE A 404 31.23 -22.47 18.97
N GLU A 405 32.26 -23.30 19.29
CA GLU A 405 33.64 -22.85 19.49
C GLU A 405 34.23 -22.20 18.23
N ASN A 406 34.00 -22.79 17.06
CA ASN A 406 34.47 -22.27 15.78
C ASN A 406 33.83 -20.94 15.37
N ASN A 407 32.67 -20.61 15.92
CA ASN A 407 31.96 -19.35 15.69
C ASN A 407 32.15 -18.30 16.82
N GLY A 408 33.15 -18.51 17.69
CA GLY A 408 33.52 -17.55 18.74
C GLY A 408 32.60 -17.53 19.97
N GLY A 409 31.80 -18.60 20.17
CA GLY A 409 30.98 -18.80 21.37
C GLY A 409 31.76 -19.56 22.44
N GLU A 410 31.55 -19.20 23.74
CA GLU A 410 31.97 -19.97 24.89
C GLU A 410 31.00 -21.11 25.22
#